data_ca3a7dd1eff53e55fa1735c7fa4ece04
#
_entry.id   ca3a7dd1eff53e55fa1735c7fa4ece04
#
_cell.length_a   1.000
_cell.length_b   1.000
_cell.length_c   1.000
_cell.angle_alpha   90.00
_cell.angle_beta   90.00
_cell.angle_gamma   90.00
#
_symmetry.space_group_name_H-M   'P 1'
#
loop_
_entity.id
_entity.type
_entity.pdbx_description
1 polymer ?
#
loop_
_entity_poly.entity_id
_entity_poly.type
_entity_poly.pdbx_seq_one_letter_code
_entity_poly.pdbx_strand_id
1 'polypeptide(L)'
;MQVRWIPEQSAFANSYVYGTILVDAGVLPMAVKPFKDQINTIVLTHCHFDHTARVKEIAHMCKAKVAIHKNDARGLLEDTWSLSMHFGARSPGIAPDIVLTEGDFIGDLQVLHTPGHTPGSICLLAERELLLFSGDTVFSDGCYGRYDFPGGSRIDLARSLDRLALLDVEGLYPGHGEPVEQGGSRHIIAAQELIKSGYG
;
A
#
# COMPACT_ATOMS: atom_id res chain seq x y z
N MET A 1 16.90 -8.15 1.66
CA MET A 1 15.96 -9.33 1.51
C MET A 1 15.37 -9.35 0.10
N GLN A 2 14.95 -10.52 -0.43
CA GLN A 2 14.32 -10.58 -1.75
C GLN A 2 12.82 -10.32 -1.61
N VAL A 3 12.27 -9.41 -2.43
CA VAL A 3 10.83 -9.20 -2.55
C VAL A 3 10.21 -10.29 -3.42
N ARG A 4 9.05 -10.81 -3.02
CA ARG A 4 8.24 -11.72 -3.83
C ARG A 4 6.97 -10.99 -4.25
N TRP A 5 6.90 -10.61 -5.50
CA TRP A 5 5.73 -10.00 -6.09
C TRP A 5 4.65 -11.04 -6.36
N ILE A 6 3.45 -10.78 -5.90
CA ILE A 6 2.23 -11.52 -6.21
C ILE A 6 1.36 -10.54 -7.02
N PRO A 7 1.27 -10.71 -8.35
CA PRO A 7 0.64 -9.73 -9.23
C PRO A 7 -0.86 -9.61 -8.96
N GLU A 8 -1.36 -8.41 -9.21
CA GLU A 8 -2.77 -8.08 -9.22
C GLU A 8 -3.58 -8.99 -10.14
N GLN A 9 -4.86 -9.17 -9.82
CA GLN A 9 -5.81 -9.90 -10.65
C GLN A 9 -7.05 -9.04 -10.87
N SER A 10 -7.35 -8.71 -12.11
CA SER A 10 -8.44 -7.81 -12.48
C SER A 10 -8.24 -6.41 -11.86
N ALA A 11 -9.20 -5.96 -11.03
CA ALA A 11 -9.18 -4.65 -10.38
C ALA A 11 -8.63 -4.70 -8.94
N PHE A 12 -7.96 -5.78 -8.53
CA PHE A 12 -7.39 -5.91 -7.19
C PHE A 12 -5.90 -5.59 -7.20
N ALA A 13 -5.42 -5.07 -6.08
CA ALA A 13 -4.04 -4.62 -5.94
C ALA A 13 -3.02 -5.76 -5.91
N ASN A 14 -1.80 -5.44 -6.26
CA ASN A 14 -0.61 -6.26 -6.01
C ASN A 14 -0.46 -6.56 -4.52
N SER A 15 0.16 -7.68 -4.21
CA SER A 15 0.68 -7.94 -2.87
C SER A 15 2.16 -8.33 -2.95
N TYR A 16 2.90 -8.05 -1.87
CA TYR A 16 4.33 -8.31 -1.82
C TYR A 16 4.71 -9.03 -0.55
N VAL A 17 5.48 -10.12 -0.65
CA VAL A 17 6.09 -10.76 0.52
C VAL A 17 7.51 -10.25 0.68
N TYR A 18 7.80 -9.65 1.83
CA TYR A 18 9.11 -9.18 2.23
C TYR A 18 9.45 -9.68 3.63
N GLY A 19 10.42 -10.59 3.72
CA GLY A 19 10.70 -11.27 4.99
C GLY A 19 9.45 -11.99 5.51
N THR A 20 8.99 -11.62 6.69
CA THR A 20 7.79 -12.19 7.34
C THR A 20 6.54 -11.31 7.17
N ILE A 21 6.62 -10.31 6.31
CA ILE A 21 5.58 -9.31 6.09
C ILE A 21 4.91 -9.56 4.73
N LEU A 22 3.58 -9.50 4.70
CA LEU A 22 2.80 -9.33 3.48
C LEU A 22 2.35 -7.87 3.40
N VAL A 23 2.69 -7.19 2.33
CA VAL A 23 2.19 -5.85 2.01
C VAL A 23 0.96 -5.99 1.12
N ASP A 24 -0.16 -5.47 1.57
CA ASP A 24 -1.50 -5.55 1.00
C ASP A 24 -2.05 -6.98 0.84
N ALA A 25 -3.38 -7.09 0.73
CA ALA A 25 -4.12 -8.35 0.75
C ALA A 25 -5.29 -8.35 -0.26
N GLY A 26 -5.08 -7.77 -1.45
CA GLY A 26 -6.03 -7.81 -2.56
C GLY A 26 -6.03 -9.13 -3.31
N VAL A 27 -4.90 -9.81 -3.36
CA VAL A 27 -4.71 -11.06 -4.13
C VAL A 27 -5.45 -12.26 -3.53
N LEU A 28 -5.69 -13.28 -4.34
CA LEU A 28 -6.35 -14.51 -3.86
C LEU A 28 -5.49 -15.22 -2.80
N PRO A 29 -6.09 -15.77 -1.71
CA PRO A 29 -5.37 -16.49 -0.66
C PRO A 29 -4.52 -17.65 -1.18
N MET A 30 -4.95 -18.31 -2.26
CA MET A 30 -4.18 -19.40 -2.89
C MET A 30 -2.82 -18.93 -3.42
N ALA A 31 -2.69 -17.68 -3.87
CA ALA A 31 -1.41 -17.12 -4.31
C ALA A 31 -0.45 -16.85 -3.14
N VAL A 32 -1.01 -16.56 -1.94
CA VAL A 32 -0.24 -16.35 -0.71
C VAL A 32 0.10 -17.68 0.00
N LYS A 33 -0.66 -18.75 -0.25
CA LYS A 33 -0.52 -20.03 0.43
C LYS A 33 0.90 -20.62 0.49
N PRO A 34 1.76 -20.48 -0.55
CA PRO A 34 3.14 -20.95 -0.48
C PRO A 34 3.98 -20.28 0.63
N PHE A 35 3.57 -19.11 1.08
CA PHE A 35 4.29 -18.30 2.06
C PHE A 35 3.61 -18.28 3.45
N LYS A 36 2.51 -19.04 3.64
CA LYS A 36 1.65 -18.94 4.82
C LYS A 36 2.35 -19.15 6.16
N ASP A 37 3.36 -20.03 6.20
CA ASP A 37 4.10 -20.36 7.43
C ASP A 37 5.26 -19.36 7.69
N GLN A 38 5.55 -18.50 6.71
CA GLN A 38 6.55 -17.43 6.78
C GLN A 38 5.95 -16.11 7.25
N ILE A 39 4.71 -15.80 6.78
CA ILE A 39 4.05 -14.51 7.04
C ILE A 39 3.46 -14.50 8.45
N ASN A 40 3.84 -13.49 9.25
CA ASN A 40 3.29 -13.25 10.58
C ASN A 40 2.63 -11.88 10.73
N THR A 41 2.79 -10.99 9.74
CA THR A 41 2.20 -9.65 9.74
C THR A 41 1.75 -9.29 8.32
N ILE A 42 0.54 -8.74 8.21
CA ILE A 42 0.00 -8.13 7.00
C ILE A 42 -0.01 -6.62 7.26
N VAL A 43 0.66 -5.84 6.43
CA VAL A 43 0.63 -4.38 6.49
C VAL A 43 -0.18 -3.88 5.31
N LEU A 44 -1.25 -3.15 5.60
CA LEU A 44 -2.10 -2.53 4.60
C LEU A 44 -1.61 -1.12 4.34
N THR A 45 -1.32 -0.79 3.08
CA THR A 45 -0.85 0.53 2.67
C THR A 45 -1.94 1.58 2.86
N HIS A 46 -3.20 1.20 2.65
CA HIS A 46 -4.39 2.01 2.91
C HIS A 46 -5.65 1.14 2.97
N CYS A 47 -6.82 1.75 3.14
CA CYS A 47 -8.05 1.02 3.46
C CYS A 47 -8.90 0.60 2.25
N HIS A 48 -8.57 0.96 1.01
CA HIS A 48 -9.42 0.64 -0.13
C HIS A 48 -9.57 -0.87 -0.30
N PHE A 49 -10.75 -1.27 -0.78
CA PHE A 49 -11.17 -2.68 -0.78
C PHE A 49 -10.32 -3.56 -1.68
N ASP A 50 -9.85 -3.06 -2.79
CA ASP A 50 -8.95 -3.77 -3.69
C ASP A 50 -7.61 -4.15 -3.04
N HIS A 51 -7.15 -3.40 -2.03
CA HIS A 51 -5.99 -3.72 -1.20
C HIS A 51 -6.32 -4.59 0.01
N THR A 52 -7.58 -4.60 0.46
CA THR A 52 -7.97 -5.22 1.74
C THR A 52 -8.94 -6.39 1.60
N ALA A 53 -9.43 -6.68 0.39
CA ALA A 53 -10.53 -7.61 0.14
C ALA A 53 -10.37 -9.01 0.76
N ARG A 54 -9.15 -9.51 0.86
CA ARG A 54 -8.83 -10.86 1.33
C ARG A 54 -8.08 -10.86 2.67
N VAL A 55 -7.93 -9.70 3.31
CA VAL A 55 -7.12 -9.56 4.53
C VAL A 55 -7.57 -10.51 5.64
N LYS A 56 -8.88 -10.65 5.87
CA LYS A 56 -9.42 -11.52 6.90
C LYS A 56 -9.09 -12.99 6.66
N GLU A 57 -9.23 -13.44 5.42
CA GLU A 57 -8.97 -14.83 5.03
C GLU A 57 -7.47 -15.13 5.07
N ILE A 58 -6.64 -14.25 4.55
CA ILE A 58 -5.18 -14.40 4.53
C ILE A 58 -4.63 -14.34 5.96
N ALA A 59 -5.09 -13.38 6.79
CA ALA A 59 -4.69 -13.29 8.19
C ALA A 59 -4.99 -14.57 8.98
N HIS A 60 -6.18 -15.14 8.78
CA HIS A 60 -6.54 -16.42 9.39
C HIS A 60 -5.66 -17.57 8.91
N MET A 61 -5.42 -17.68 7.60
CA MET A 61 -4.60 -18.72 6.99
C MET A 61 -3.14 -18.67 7.48
N CYS A 62 -2.56 -17.47 7.57
CA CYS A 62 -1.18 -17.24 7.99
C CYS A 62 -1.01 -17.15 9.51
N LYS A 63 -2.11 -17.02 10.28
CA LYS A 63 -2.10 -16.63 11.71
C LYS A 63 -1.38 -15.30 11.93
N ALA A 64 -1.53 -14.38 10.97
CA ALA A 64 -0.83 -13.11 10.92
C ALA A 64 -1.63 -12.00 11.60
N LYS A 65 -0.92 -11.04 12.19
CA LYS A 65 -1.49 -9.78 12.67
C LYS A 65 -1.74 -8.84 11.50
N VAL A 66 -2.78 -8.01 11.62
CA VAL A 66 -3.12 -6.99 10.61
C VAL A 66 -2.73 -5.61 11.14
N ALA A 67 -1.92 -4.89 10.36
CA ALA A 67 -1.45 -3.55 10.64
C ALA A 67 -1.96 -2.56 9.58
N ILE A 68 -2.40 -1.38 10.01
CA ILE A 68 -2.81 -0.28 9.14
C ILE A 68 -2.60 1.05 9.85
N HIS A 69 -2.42 2.14 9.09
CA HIS A 69 -2.32 3.47 9.66
C HIS A 69 -3.62 3.91 10.36
N LYS A 70 -3.49 4.61 11.49
CA LYS A 70 -4.63 5.03 12.34
C LYS A 70 -5.76 5.73 11.59
N ASN A 71 -5.43 6.55 10.60
CA ASN A 71 -6.41 7.35 9.87
C ASN A 71 -7.26 6.49 8.89
N ASP A 72 -6.80 5.31 8.54
CA ASP A 72 -7.47 4.38 7.62
C ASP A 72 -8.08 3.15 8.34
N ALA A 73 -7.82 2.99 9.64
CA ALA A 73 -8.32 1.84 10.42
C ALA A 73 -9.84 1.66 10.32
N ARG A 74 -10.61 2.76 10.25
CA ARG A 74 -12.07 2.74 10.10
C ARG A 74 -12.53 2.12 8.78
N GLY A 75 -11.75 2.24 7.71
CA GLY A 75 -12.09 1.70 6.39
C GLY A 75 -12.18 0.17 6.38
N LEU A 76 -11.56 -0.51 7.35
CA LEU A 76 -11.72 -1.95 7.53
C LEU A 76 -13.12 -2.35 8.04
N LEU A 77 -13.91 -1.38 8.52
CA LEU A 77 -15.24 -1.57 9.11
C LEU A 77 -16.33 -0.82 8.33
N GLU A 78 -15.99 0.22 7.56
CA GLU A 78 -16.94 1.14 6.94
C GLU A 78 -16.85 1.09 5.41
N ASP A 79 -17.91 0.65 4.75
CA ASP A 79 -18.00 0.43 3.30
C ASP A 79 -17.67 1.68 2.47
N THR A 80 -18.07 2.88 2.96
CA THR A 80 -17.82 4.14 2.26
C THR A 80 -16.34 4.48 2.19
N TRP A 81 -15.59 4.19 3.28
CA TRP A 81 -14.16 4.47 3.34
C TRP A 81 -13.30 3.42 2.63
N SER A 82 -13.74 2.17 2.64
CA SER A 82 -13.08 1.10 1.89
C SER A 82 -13.42 1.10 0.40
N LEU A 83 -14.42 1.86 -0.04
CA LEU A 83 -14.99 1.79 -1.40
C LEU A 83 -15.52 0.39 -1.79
N SER A 84 -15.79 -0.49 -0.82
CA SER A 84 -16.20 -1.89 -1.06
C SER A 84 -17.48 -1.99 -1.90
N MET A 85 -18.36 -1.00 -1.80
CA MET A 85 -19.61 -0.95 -2.59
C MET A 85 -19.34 -0.87 -4.10
N HIS A 86 -18.24 -0.28 -4.55
CA HIS A 86 -17.85 -0.25 -5.97
C HIS A 86 -17.52 -1.66 -6.52
N PHE A 87 -17.20 -2.59 -5.62
CA PHE A 87 -16.94 -4.00 -5.92
C PHE A 87 -18.15 -4.90 -5.64
N GLY A 88 -19.32 -4.32 -5.30
CA GLY A 88 -20.50 -5.07 -4.89
C GLY A 88 -20.29 -5.90 -3.60
N ALA A 89 -19.41 -5.44 -2.73
CA ALA A 89 -18.95 -6.13 -1.54
C ALA A 89 -19.15 -5.30 -0.26
N ARG A 90 -18.71 -5.82 0.84
CA ARG A 90 -18.61 -5.14 2.13
C ARG A 90 -17.15 -5.04 2.56
N SER A 91 -16.84 -4.01 3.36
CA SER A 91 -15.55 -3.89 4.03
C SER A 91 -15.19 -5.17 4.79
N PRO A 92 -13.88 -5.45 5.04
CA PRO A 92 -13.44 -6.71 5.65
C PRO A 92 -14.09 -7.06 6.99
N GLY A 93 -14.60 -6.06 7.71
CA GLY A 93 -15.29 -6.25 9.00
C GLY A 93 -14.37 -6.74 10.11
N ILE A 94 -13.12 -6.28 10.13
CA ILE A 94 -12.14 -6.60 11.16
C ILE A 94 -11.52 -5.32 11.73
N ALA A 95 -11.19 -5.35 13.02
CA ALA A 95 -10.31 -4.35 13.61
C ALA A 95 -8.85 -4.72 13.36
N PRO A 96 -7.94 -3.75 13.16
CA PRO A 96 -6.51 -4.03 13.06
C PRO A 96 -5.94 -4.47 14.42
N ASP A 97 -4.94 -5.36 14.40
CA ASP A 97 -4.18 -5.75 15.59
C ASP A 97 -3.13 -4.69 15.95
N ILE A 98 -2.61 -3.98 14.95
CA ILE A 98 -1.56 -2.98 15.07
C ILE A 98 -2.01 -1.70 14.37
N VAL A 99 -1.99 -0.60 15.10
CA VAL A 99 -2.28 0.75 14.58
C VAL A 99 -0.98 1.49 14.37
N LEU A 100 -0.71 1.87 13.12
CA LEU A 100 0.53 2.50 12.68
C LEU A 100 0.44 4.02 12.65
N THR A 101 1.60 4.64 12.83
CA THR A 101 1.83 6.08 12.67
C THR A 101 3.13 6.34 11.92
N GLU A 102 3.35 7.59 11.53
CA GLU A 102 4.61 8.04 10.91
C GLU A 102 5.82 7.62 11.73
N GLY A 103 6.83 7.05 11.08
CA GLY A 103 8.10 6.67 11.65
C GLY A 103 8.12 5.34 12.41
N ASP A 104 6.98 4.66 12.56
CA ASP A 104 6.94 3.30 13.10
C ASP A 104 7.73 2.33 12.22
N PHE A 105 8.09 1.17 12.80
CA PHE A 105 8.74 0.09 12.08
C PHE A 105 7.95 -1.20 12.19
N ILE A 106 7.83 -1.90 11.07
CA ILE A 106 7.40 -3.31 11.01
C ILE A 106 8.55 -4.12 10.43
N GLY A 107 9.23 -4.90 11.25
CA GLY A 107 10.50 -5.49 10.87
C GLY A 107 11.50 -4.41 10.46
N ASP A 108 12.06 -4.53 9.25
CA ASP A 108 13.01 -3.55 8.70
C ASP A 108 12.32 -2.46 7.85
N LEU A 109 10.98 -2.47 7.75
CA LEU A 109 10.22 -1.50 6.97
C LEU A 109 9.82 -0.31 7.83
N GLN A 110 10.28 0.88 7.47
CA GLN A 110 9.84 2.14 8.08
C GLN A 110 8.52 2.60 7.45
N VAL A 111 7.57 2.99 8.29
CA VAL A 111 6.30 3.59 7.88
C VAL A 111 6.50 5.06 7.55
N LEU A 112 6.23 5.42 6.31
CA LEU A 112 6.16 6.81 5.84
C LEU A 112 4.68 7.15 5.60
N HIS A 113 4.12 8.05 6.41
CA HIS A 113 2.75 8.53 6.20
C HIS A 113 2.70 9.43 4.97
N THR A 114 1.98 9.00 3.94
CA THR A 114 1.86 9.65 2.62
C THR A 114 0.40 9.91 2.27
N PRO A 115 -0.30 10.77 3.04
CA PRO A 115 -1.70 11.05 2.82
C PRO A 115 -1.95 11.72 1.47
N GLY A 116 -3.18 11.56 0.98
CA GLY A 116 -3.65 12.23 -0.23
C GLY A 116 -4.48 11.35 -1.12
N HIS A 117 -4.10 10.09 -1.34
CA HIS A 117 -4.99 9.09 -1.94
C HIS A 117 -6.08 8.69 -0.92
N THR A 118 -5.67 8.35 0.29
CA THR A 118 -6.52 8.29 1.49
C THR A 118 -5.89 9.10 2.62
N PRO A 119 -6.63 9.41 3.71
CA PRO A 119 -6.06 10.10 4.86
C PRO A 119 -4.99 9.29 5.61
N GLY A 120 -5.00 7.98 5.47
CA GLY A 120 -4.09 7.06 6.14
C GLY A 120 -3.16 6.31 5.20
N SER A 121 -3.04 6.72 3.93
CA SER A 121 -2.08 6.12 3.00
C SER A 121 -0.67 6.17 3.56
N ILE A 122 0.05 5.06 3.44
CA ILE A 122 1.45 4.93 3.82
C ILE A 122 2.27 4.32 2.69
N CYS A 123 3.53 4.71 2.63
CA CYS A 123 4.58 3.95 1.97
C CYS A 123 5.40 3.20 3.02
N LEU A 124 6.04 2.11 2.62
CA LEU A 124 6.93 1.33 3.47
C LEU A 124 8.33 1.35 2.85
N LEU A 125 9.30 1.89 3.59
CA LEU A 125 10.68 2.04 3.13
C LEU A 125 11.59 0.99 3.75
N ALA A 126 12.24 0.18 2.94
CA ALA A 126 13.41 -0.60 3.33
C ALA A 126 14.68 0.20 2.97
N GLU A 127 15.11 1.08 3.88
CA GLU A 127 16.14 2.08 3.63
C GLU A 127 17.46 1.46 3.16
N ARG A 128 17.89 0.36 3.78
CA ARG A 128 19.17 -0.30 3.46
C ARG A 128 19.20 -0.88 2.06
N GLU A 129 18.07 -1.40 1.59
CA GLU A 129 17.91 -2.01 0.27
C GLU A 129 17.43 -1.00 -0.77
N LEU A 130 17.12 0.24 -0.40
CA LEU A 130 16.57 1.29 -1.23
C LEU A 130 15.25 0.89 -1.92
N LEU A 131 14.38 0.16 -1.19
CA LEU A 131 13.10 -0.33 -1.70
C LEU A 131 11.93 0.44 -1.10
N LEU A 132 10.96 0.80 -1.94
CA LEU A 132 9.74 1.49 -1.52
C LEU A 132 8.50 0.70 -1.97
N PHE A 133 7.68 0.26 -1.02
CA PHE A 133 6.32 -0.21 -1.27
C PHE A 133 5.41 1.00 -1.17
N SER A 134 4.88 1.45 -2.30
CA SER A 134 4.24 2.77 -2.38
C SER A 134 2.71 2.74 -2.28
N GLY A 135 2.08 1.55 -2.27
CA GLY A 135 0.63 1.47 -2.40
C GLY A 135 0.16 2.31 -3.58
N ASP A 136 -0.84 3.12 -3.36
CA ASP A 136 -1.40 4.00 -4.38
C ASP A 136 -0.93 5.46 -4.26
N THR A 137 0.22 5.68 -3.62
CA THR A 137 0.82 7.01 -3.58
C THR A 137 1.51 7.34 -4.91
N VAL A 138 2.29 6.41 -5.46
CA VAL A 138 3.00 6.56 -6.74
C VAL A 138 3.13 5.22 -7.45
N PHE A 139 3.04 5.23 -8.78
CA PHE A 139 3.13 4.06 -9.65
C PHE A 139 4.40 4.07 -10.50
N SER A 140 4.75 2.90 -11.05
CA SER A 140 5.97 2.69 -11.85
C SER A 140 5.94 3.31 -13.24
N ASP A 141 4.81 3.86 -13.67
CA ASP A 141 4.69 4.65 -14.91
C ASP A 141 4.88 6.16 -14.70
N GLY A 142 5.13 6.59 -13.44
CA GLY A 142 5.23 7.99 -13.06
C GLY A 142 3.89 8.67 -12.83
N CYS A 143 2.79 7.88 -12.73
CA CYS A 143 1.49 8.35 -12.28
C CYS A 143 1.35 8.24 -10.76
N TYR A 144 0.22 8.71 -10.24
CA TYR A 144 -0.12 8.67 -8.82
C TYR A 144 -1.58 8.26 -8.62
N GLY A 145 -1.93 7.81 -7.42
CA GLY A 145 -3.28 7.40 -7.07
C GLY A 145 -4.28 8.56 -7.11
N ARG A 146 -5.53 8.24 -7.37
CA ARG A 146 -6.64 9.21 -7.36
C ARG A 146 -6.77 9.84 -5.98
N TYR A 147 -7.21 11.08 -5.96
CA TYR A 147 -7.42 11.89 -4.74
C TYR A 147 -8.86 12.44 -4.63
N ASP A 148 -9.74 12.03 -5.53
CA ASP A 148 -11.14 12.47 -5.62
C ASP A 148 -12.12 11.50 -4.94
N PHE A 149 -11.63 10.51 -4.22
CA PHE A 149 -12.40 9.63 -3.36
C PHE A 149 -12.60 10.23 -1.95
N PRO A 150 -13.54 9.68 -1.15
CA PRO A 150 -13.75 10.14 0.23
C PRO A 150 -12.46 10.20 1.04
N GLY A 151 -12.13 11.39 1.54
CA GLY A 151 -10.92 11.66 2.31
C GLY A 151 -9.67 11.93 1.48
N GLY A 152 -9.75 11.85 0.15
CA GLY A 152 -8.65 12.20 -0.75
C GLY A 152 -8.34 13.70 -0.76
N SER A 153 -7.09 14.05 -1.03
CA SER A 153 -6.59 15.41 -1.02
C SER A 153 -5.42 15.58 -1.98
N ARG A 154 -5.64 16.35 -3.07
CA ARG A 154 -4.57 16.66 -4.02
C ARG A 154 -3.39 17.38 -3.35
N ILE A 155 -3.69 18.29 -2.41
CA ILE A 155 -2.65 19.06 -1.72
C ILE A 155 -1.75 18.15 -0.88
N ASP A 156 -2.37 17.22 -0.14
CA ASP A 156 -1.61 16.30 0.70
C ASP A 156 -0.85 15.27 -0.15
N LEU A 157 -1.42 14.79 -1.26
CA LEU A 157 -0.71 13.91 -2.19
C LEU A 157 0.50 14.59 -2.80
N ALA A 158 0.37 15.87 -3.20
CA ALA A 158 1.50 16.65 -3.72
C ALA A 158 2.62 16.79 -2.69
N ARG A 159 2.28 17.06 -1.42
CA ARG A 159 3.25 17.12 -0.32
C ARG A 159 3.91 15.76 -0.06
N SER A 160 3.14 14.68 -0.15
CA SER A 160 3.65 13.33 -0.01
C SER A 160 4.66 13.00 -1.11
N LEU A 161 4.33 13.33 -2.37
CA LEU A 161 5.25 13.14 -3.50
C LEU A 161 6.50 14.03 -3.41
N ASP A 162 6.36 15.30 -2.93
CA ASP A 162 7.51 16.18 -2.68
C ASP A 162 8.49 15.55 -1.68
N ARG A 163 7.97 14.93 -0.64
CA ARG A 163 8.77 14.24 0.38
C ARG A 163 9.42 12.98 -0.18
N LEU A 164 8.69 12.15 -0.90
CA LEU A 164 9.21 10.90 -1.48
C LEU A 164 10.29 11.16 -2.54
N ALA A 165 10.20 12.28 -3.29
CA ALA A 165 11.18 12.65 -4.30
C ALA A 165 12.57 13.02 -3.73
N LEU A 166 12.68 13.19 -2.40
CA LEU A 166 13.95 13.40 -1.70
C LEU A 166 14.65 12.09 -1.30
N LEU A 167 13.97 10.94 -1.49
CA LEU A 167 14.52 9.63 -1.14
C LEU A 167 15.29 9.03 -2.30
N ASP A 168 16.32 8.27 -1.97
CA ASP A 168 17.00 7.41 -2.93
C ASP A 168 16.28 6.05 -2.98
N VAL A 169 15.61 5.76 -4.10
CA VAL A 169 14.79 4.57 -4.29
C VAL A 169 15.23 3.85 -5.56
N GLU A 170 15.72 2.63 -5.40
CA GLU A 170 16.02 1.73 -6.52
C GLU A 170 14.78 0.89 -6.87
N GLY A 171 14.27 0.11 -5.92
CA GLY A 171 13.09 -0.71 -6.16
C GLY A 171 11.79 0.00 -5.77
N LEU A 172 10.85 0.12 -6.72
CA LEU A 172 9.52 0.68 -6.48
C LEU A 172 8.46 -0.41 -6.69
N TYR A 173 7.64 -0.64 -5.65
CA TYR A 173 6.64 -1.70 -5.56
C TYR A 173 5.25 -1.09 -5.33
N PRO A 174 4.52 -0.72 -6.41
CA PRO A 174 3.25 -0.02 -6.33
C PRO A 174 2.06 -0.97 -6.08
N GLY A 175 0.92 -0.40 -5.67
CA GLY A 175 -0.34 -1.12 -5.53
C GLY A 175 -0.85 -1.67 -6.85
N HIS A 176 -0.63 -0.96 -7.95
CA HIS A 176 -1.06 -1.36 -9.29
C HIS A 176 0.07 -1.23 -10.32
N GLY A 177 -0.02 -2.05 -11.37
CA GLY A 177 1.00 -2.12 -12.41
C GLY A 177 2.20 -2.98 -12.00
N GLU A 178 3.20 -3.05 -12.89
CA GLU A 178 4.39 -3.84 -12.64
C GLU A 178 5.39 -3.09 -11.75
N PRO A 179 6.02 -3.75 -10.77
CA PRO A 179 7.08 -3.14 -9.99
C PRO A 179 8.34 -2.92 -10.84
N VAL A 180 9.20 -2.01 -10.41
CA VAL A 180 10.54 -1.84 -10.99
C VAL A 180 11.60 -2.11 -9.94
N GLU A 181 12.66 -2.83 -10.33
CA GLU A 181 13.73 -3.22 -9.42
C GLU A 181 14.86 -2.18 -9.36
N GLN A 182 14.93 -1.27 -10.36
CA GLN A 182 15.97 -0.25 -10.47
C GLN A 182 15.41 1.07 -10.97
N GLY A 183 15.96 2.17 -10.43
CA GLY A 183 15.60 3.52 -10.86
C GLY A 183 14.21 3.95 -10.42
N GLY A 184 13.73 3.48 -9.29
CA GLY A 184 12.42 3.86 -8.71
C GLY A 184 12.26 5.36 -8.51
N SER A 185 13.32 6.06 -8.11
CA SER A 185 13.32 7.52 -7.93
C SER A 185 12.84 8.31 -9.16
N ARG A 186 13.13 7.85 -10.38
CA ARG A 186 12.68 8.54 -11.61
C ARG A 186 11.16 8.57 -11.75
N HIS A 187 10.47 7.51 -11.31
CA HIS A 187 9.01 7.42 -11.36
C HIS A 187 8.38 8.33 -10.29
N ILE A 188 9.01 8.41 -9.12
CA ILE A 188 8.56 9.32 -8.04
C ILE A 188 8.69 10.78 -8.48
N ILE A 189 9.81 11.14 -9.10
CA ILE A 189 10.05 12.49 -9.64
C ILE A 189 9.05 12.80 -10.76
N ALA A 190 8.79 11.87 -11.67
CA ALA A 190 7.80 12.07 -12.74
C ALA A 190 6.38 12.29 -12.18
N ALA A 191 5.97 11.53 -11.17
CA ALA A 191 4.69 11.72 -10.48
C ALA A 191 4.61 13.08 -9.77
N GLN A 192 5.71 13.51 -9.14
CA GLN A 192 5.81 14.82 -8.50
C GLN A 192 5.66 15.97 -9.53
N GLU A 193 6.31 15.86 -10.67
CA GLU A 193 6.19 16.85 -11.74
C GLU A 193 4.78 16.86 -12.32
N LEU A 194 4.19 15.68 -12.54
CA LEU A 194 2.83 15.54 -13.09
C LEU A 194 1.80 16.21 -12.19
N ILE A 195 1.81 15.96 -10.88
CA ILE A 195 0.83 16.58 -9.97
C ILE A 195 1.00 18.10 -9.86
N LYS A 196 2.23 18.62 -10.03
CA LYS A 196 2.52 20.07 -10.05
C LYS A 196 2.05 20.75 -11.33
N SER A 197 2.10 20.05 -12.46
CA SER A 197 1.68 20.61 -13.75
C SER A 197 0.18 20.88 -13.85
N GLY A 198 -0.62 20.31 -12.95
CA GLY A 198 -2.08 20.44 -12.94
C GLY A 198 -2.79 19.60 -14.01
N TYR A 199 -2.07 18.78 -14.75
CA TYR A 199 -2.62 17.78 -15.68
C TYR A 199 -2.78 16.47 -14.89
N GLY A 200 -3.98 16.19 -14.39
CA GLY A 200 -4.30 14.99 -13.66
C GLY A 200 -5.76 14.96 -13.23
#